data_efe2c70ae0b50d9d626097122d51d7ca
#
_entry.id   efe2c70ae0b50d9d626097122d51d7ca
#
_cell.length_a   1.000
_cell.length_b   1.000
_cell.length_c   1.000
_cell.angle_alpha   90.00
_cell.angle_beta   90.00
_cell.angle_gamma   90.00
#
_symmetry.space_group_name_H-M   'P 1'
#
loop_
_entity.id
_entity.type
_entity.pdbx_description
1 polymer ?
#
loop_
_entity_poly.entity_id
_entity_poly.type
_entity_poly.pdbx_seq_one_letter_code
_entity_poly.pdbx_strand_id
1 'polypeptide(L)'
;MIKKPLCYSAITLAVTFVIGQVLLILFPEGNSIGSSVLFILMNLTPMFVAIAFAKLDGQKRVLKDMFLQRESIYSYILAIGSVLIYYGVSFIMGNLSLTGGTIISVLAYMPWTILQGGLEECGWRWYLQPKINIKSYILKMFLISIVWFLWHIPIYRLPWITAGSNNYLIFYLMILGNTFMFGAIKEYSKGVLPCVIAHILIDSLAIAMLVGSNIVKIGILVAFEIAISVCIVKARNRK
;
A
#
# COMPACT_ATOMS: atom_id res chain seq x y z
N MET A 1 24.12 -3.83 8.58
CA MET A 1 23.12 -4.13 7.55
C MET A 1 21.73 -3.50 7.77
N ILE A 2 21.43 -2.93 8.92
CA ILE A 2 20.17 -2.20 9.22
C ILE A 2 20.12 -0.81 8.57
N LYS A 3 21.27 -0.24 8.21
CA LYS A 3 21.37 1.16 7.73
C LYS A 3 20.55 1.47 6.46
N LYS A 4 20.58 0.60 5.44
CA LYS A 4 19.90 0.88 4.16
C LYS A 4 18.37 0.93 4.26
N PRO A 5 17.65 -0.05 4.87
CA PRO A 5 16.20 0.06 5.09
C PRO A 5 15.82 1.31 5.89
N LEU A 6 16.58 1.62 6.92
CA LEU A 6 16.33 2.80 7.77
C LEU A 6 16.54 4.10 6.99
N CYS A 7 17.63 4.22 6.23
CA CYS A 7 17.90 5.40 5.39
C CYS A 7 16.83 5.56 4.31
N TYR A 8 16.44 4.47 3.64
CA TYR A 8 15.34 4.47 2.68
C TYR A 8 14.05 5.02 3.31
N SER A 9 13.63 4.46 4.45
CA SER A 9 12.42 4.88 5.14
C SER A 9 12.50 6.34 5.57
N ALA A 10 13.61 6.76 6.19
CA ALA A 10 13.79 8.12 6.66
C ALA A 10 13.74 9.14 5.51
N ILE A 11 14.41 8.86 4.38
CA ILE A 11 14.40 9.75 3.21
C ILE A 11 13.00 9.79 2.57
N THR A 12 12.33 8.64 2.43
CA THR A 12 10.97 8.60 1.88
C THR A 12 10.01 9.42 2.75
N LEU A 13 10.05 9.25 4.08
CA LEU A 13 9.22 10.02 5.02
C LEU A 13 9.55 11.52 4.96
N ALA A 14 10.83 11.89 4.95
CA ALA A 14 11.25 13.29 4.92
C ALA A 14 10.81 14.00 3.62
N VAL A 15 11.02 13.36 2.46
CA VAL A 15 10.62 13.92 1.16
C VAL A 15 9.12 14.09 1.09
N THR A 16 8.35 13.07 1.50
CA THR A 16 6.87 13.13 1.53
C THR A 16 6.39 14.22 2.47
N PHE A 17 6.99 14.35 3.65
CA PHE A 17 6.67 15.42 4.60
C PHE A 17 6.93 16.82 4.00
N VAL A 18 8.08 17.03 3.37
CA VAL A 18 8.41 18.31 2.73
C VAL A 18 7.40 18.65 1.63
N ILE A 19 7.08 17.71 0.73
CA ILE A 19 6.09 17.94 -0.32
C ILE A 19 4.71 18.22 0.30
N GLY A 20 4.32 17.49 1.35
CA GLY A 20 3.08 17.73 2.07
C GLY A 20 3.00 19.13 2.68
N GLN A 21 4.11 19.65 3.27
CA GLN A 21 4.15 21.03 3.77
C GLN A 21 4.04 22.06 2.64
N VAL A 22 4.71 21.82 1.51
CA VAL A 22 4.59 22.70 0.32
C VAL A 22 3.14 22.73 -0.16
N LEU A 23 2.47 21.57 -0.23
CA LEU A 23 1.05 21.50 -0.61
C LEU A 23 0.16 22.27 0.35
N LEU A 24 0.36 22.13 1.67
CA LEU A 24 -0.42 22.84 2.70
C LEU A 24 -0.26 24.35 2.61
N ILE A 25 0.95 24.84 2.32
CA ILE A 25 1.26 26.28 2.33
C ILE A 25 0.86 26.93 1.00
N LEU A 26 1.20 26.31 -0.13
CA LEU A 26 1.04 26.93 -1.46
C LEU A 26 -0.27 26.55 -2.16
N PHE A 27 -0.90 25.44 -1.76
CA PHE A 27 -2.10 24.90 -2.40
C PHE A 27 -3.15 24.42 -1.38
N PRO A 28 -3.58 25.26 -0.43
CA PRO A 28 -4.46 24.85 0.66
C PRO A 28 -5.83 24.30 0.18
N GLU A 29 -6.29 24.71 -1.01
CA GLU A 29 -7.57 24.25 -1.57
C GLU A 29 -7.44 23.02 -2.48
N GLY A 30 -6.23 22.67 -2.93
CA GLY A 30 -5.97 21.49 -3.75
C GLY A 30 -6.60 21.47 -5.15
N ASN A 31 -7.09 22.62 -5.65
CA ASN A 31 -7.91 22.73 -6.86
C ASN A 31 -7.14 23.18 -8.11
N SER A 32 -5.82 23.09 -8.11
CA SER A 32 -4.97 23.52 -9.22
C SER A 32 -4.21 22.35 -9.87
N ILE A 33 -3.76 22.53 -11.10
CA ILE A 33 -2.86 21.58 -11.79
C ILE A 33 -1.58 21.38 -10.97
N GLY A 34 -1.03 22.46 -10.39
CA GLY A 34 0.16 22.40 -9.55
C GLY A 34 -0.03 21.53 -8.31
N SER A 35 -1.17 21.65 -7.61
CA SER A 35 -1.50 20.79 -6.48
C SER A 35 -1.64 19.33 -6.89
N SER A 36 -2.29 19.05 -8.02
CA SER A 36 -2.45 17.68 -8.53
C SER A 36 -1.11 17.04 -8.88
N VAL A 37 -0.22 17.76 -9.56
CA VAL A 37 1.13 17.28 -9.90
C VAL A 37 1.94 17.00 -8.66
N LEU A 38 1.98 17.92 -7.68
CA LEU A 38 2.72 17.71 -6.44
C LEU A 38 2.14 16.58 -5.60
N PHE A 39 0.81 16.42 -5.59
CA PHE A 39 0.16 15.31 -4.91
C PHE A 39 0.53 13.96 -5.52
N ILE A 40 0.54 13.84 -6.86
CA ILE A 40 1.04 12.64 -7.56
C ILE A 40 2.50 12.38 -7.20
N LEU A 41 3.37 13.39 -7.27
CA LEU A 41 4.78 13.25 -6.92
C LEU A 41 4.96 12.80 -5.47
N MET A 42 4.15 13.29 -4.54
CA MET A 42 4.15 12.87 -3.14
C MET A 42 3.81 11.39 -3.00
N ASN A 43 2.77 10.91 -3.69
CA ASN A 43 2.38 9.50 -3.68
C ASN A 43 3.42 8.59 -4.36
N LEU A 44 4.18 9.09 -5.31
CA LEU A 44 5.24 8.34 -5.98
C LEU A 44 6.58 8.37 -5.25
N THR A 45 6.71 9.08 -4.11
CA THR A 45 7.98 9.13 -3.36
C THR A 45 8.54 7.77 -2.98
N PRO A 46 7.75 6.77 -2.52
CA PRO A 46 8.28 5.44 -2.21
C PRO A 46 8.94 4.77 -3.42
N MET A 47 8.34 4.90 -4.60
CA MET A 47 8.88 4.36 -5.84
C MET A 47 10.17 5.08 -6.28
N PHE A 48 10.18 6.42 -6.29
CA PHE A 48 11.34 7.18 -6.73
C PHE A 48 12.55 6.97 -5.82
N VAL A 49 12.34 6.97 -4.51
CA VAL A 49 13.41 6.68 -3.55
C VAL A 49 13.89 5.23 -3.71
N ALA A 50 12.98 4.26 -3.95
CA ALA A 50 13.37 2.87 -4.21
C ALA A 50 14.24 2.74 -5.47
N ILE A 51 13.89 3.44 -6.56
CA ILE A 51 14.69 3.46 -7.80
C ILE A 51 16.07 4.05 -7.53
N ALA A 52 16.15 5.17 -6.81
CA ALA A 52 17.44 5.81 -6.48
C ALA A 52 18.32 4.86 -5.66
N PHE A 53 17.79 4.25 -4.60
CA PHE A 53 18.54 3.31 -3.77
C PHE A 53 18.92 2.02 -4.51
N ALA A 54 18.07 1.51 -5.37
CA ALA A 54 18.37 0.34 -6.21
C ALA A 54 19.53 0.63 -7.18
N LYS A 55 19.55 1.82 -7.78
CA LYS A 55 20.68 2.28 -8.61
C LYS A 55 21.98 2.41 -7.79
N LEU A 56 21.91 2.96 -6.58
CA LEU A 56 23.04 3.03 -5.66
C LEU A 56 23.52 1.63 -5.22
N ASP A 57 22.62 0.64 -5.20
CA ASP A 57 22.94 -0.79 -5.00
C ASP A 57 23.55 -1.45 -6.25
N GLY A 58 23.75 -0.72 -7.35
CA GLY A 58 24.34 -1.21 -8.59
C GLY A 58 23.35 -1.92 -9.53
N GLN A 59 22.05 -1.86 -9.27
CA GLN A 59 21.04 -2.48 -10.14
C GLN A 59 20.86 -1.68 -11.44
N LYS A 60 21.07 -2.35 -12.58
CA LYS A 60 21.01 -1.70 -13.91
C LYS A 60 19.64 -1.71 -14.57
N ARG A 61 18.77 -2.67 -14.22
CA ARG A 61 17.48 -2.91 -14.89
C ARG A 61 16.29 -2.76 -13.95
N VAL A 62 16.33 -1.71 -13.10
CA VAL A 62 15.38 -1.51 -12.00
C VAL A 62 13.92 -1.66 -12.41
N LEU A 63 13.45 -0.94 -13.45
CA LEU A 63 12.07 -1.01 -13.91
C LEU A 63 11.70 -2.40 -14.47
N LYS A 64 12.64 -3.04 -15.18
CA LYS A 64 12.43 -4.41 -15.65
C LYS A 64 12.32 -5.39 -14.49
N ASP A 65 13.13 -5.22 -13.45
CA ASP A 65 13.13 -6.07 -12.26
C ASP A 65 11.88 -5.83 -11.39
N MET A 66 11.30 -4.63 -11.44
CA MET A 66 10.02 -4.32 -10.80
C MET A 66 8.82 -4.95 -11.54
N PHE A 67 8.69 -4.70 -12.84
CA PHE A 67 7.43 -4.88 -13.57
C PHE A 67 7.43 -6.00 -14.62
N LEU A 68 8.61 -6.37 -15.16
CA LEU A 68 8.71 -7.31 -16.27
C LEU A 68 9.26 -8.67 -15.86
N GLN A 69 9.04 -9.07 -14.60
CA GLN A 69 9.37 -10.40 -14.12
C GLN A 69 8.27 -11.40 -14.50
N ARG A 70 8.68 -12.64 -14.80
CA ARG A 70 7.71 -13.72 -14.93
C ARG A 70 7.23 -14.14 -13.55
N GLU A 71 6.05 -13.66 -13.20
CA GLU A 71 5.43 -13.91 -11.91
C GLU A 71 4.79 -15.30 -11.83
N SER A 72 4.65 -15.81 -10.61
CA SER A 72 3.90 -17.01 -10.34
C SER A 72 2.41 -16.76 -10.46
N ILE A 73 1.65 -17.70 -11.03
CA ILE A 73 0.17 -17.62 -11.04
C ILE A 73 -0.39 -17.54 -9.61
N TYR A 74 0.27 -18.18 -8.65
CA TYR A 74 -0.12 -18.10 -7.24
C TYR A 74 -0.08 -16.68 -6.68
N SER A 75 0.86 -15.83 -7.12
CA SER A 75 0.92 -14.45 -6.68
C SER A 75 -0.26 -13.62 -7.17
N TYR A 76 -0.78 -13.88 -8.36
CA TYR A 76 -2.01 -13.25 -8.86
C TYR A 76 -3.27 -13.79 -8.16
N ILE A 77 -3.33 -15.09 -7.89
CA ILE A 77 -4.43 -15.69 -7.10
C ILE A 77 -4.46 -15.06 -5.70
N LEU A 78 -3.30 -14.87 -5.08
CA LEU A 78 -3.20 -14.20 -3.77
C LEU A 78 -3.59 -12.72 -3.87
N ALA A 79 -3.26 -12.02 -4.94
CA ALA A 79 -3.65 -10.64 -5.17
C ALA A 79 -5.17 -10.49 -5.23
N ILE A 80 -5.85 -11.30 -6.05
CA ILE A 80 -7.32 -11.30 -6.12
C ILE A 80 -7.92 -11.78 -4.78
N GLY A 81 -7.35 -12.84 -4.19
CA GLY A 81 -7.78 -13.37 -2.90
C GLY A 81 -7.73 -12.35 -1.77
N SER A 82 -6.71 -11.47 -1.75
CA SER A 82 -6.62 -10.41 -0.74
C SER A 82 -7.77 -9.40 -0.85
N VAL A 83 -8.15 -9.03 -2.07
CA VAL A 83 -9.29 -8.14 -2.33
C VAL A 83 -10.60 -8.80 -1.90
N LEU A 84 -10.77 -10.08 -2.23
CA LEU A 84 -11.96 -10.85 -1.83
C LEU A 84 -12.05 -11.00 -0.30
N ILE A 85 -10.94 -11.18 0.38
CA ILE A 85 -10.90 -11.24 1.85
C ILE A 85 -11.29 -9.89 2.43
N TYR A 86 -10.64 -8.81 1.99
CA TYR A 86 -10.87 -7.46 2.50
C TYR A 86 -12.35 -7.05 2.40
N TYR A 87 -12.94 -7.16 1.22
CA TYR A 87 -14.33 -6.78 0.99
C TYR A 87 -15.32 -7.85 1.44
N GLY A 88 -15.01 -9.14 1.24
CA GLY A 88 -15.90 -10.25 1.59
C GLY A 88 -16.09 -10.40 3.10
N VAL A 89 -15.02 -10.35 3.88
CA VAL A 89 -15.13 -10.39 5.36
C VAL A 89 -15.87 -9.16 5.86
N SER A 90 -15.56 -7.97 5.31
CA SER A 90 -16.26 -6.73 5.67
C SER A 90 -17.78 -6.82 5.36
N PHE A 91 -18.14 -7.41 4.23
CA PHE A 91 -19.54 -7.63 3.85
C PHE A 91 -20.25 -8.60 4.80
N ILE A 92 -19.65 -9.76 5.08
CA ILE A 92 -20.21 -10.78 5.99
C ILE A 92 -20.45 -10.20 7.39
N MET A 93 -19.56 -9.32 7.85
CA MET A 93 -19.71 -8.65 9.15
C MET A 93 -20.70 -7.47 9.14
N GLY A 94 -21.31 -7.15 8.00
CA GLY A 94 -22.16 -5.96 7.87
C GLY A 94 -21.38 -4.67 8.14
N ASN A 95 -20.11 -4.60 7.70
CA ASN A 95 -19.23 -3.43 7.81
C ASN A 95 -18.86 -2.88 6.42
N LEU A 96 -19.71 -3.08 5.44
CA LEU A 96 -19.56 -2.61 4.07
C LEU A 96 -20.78 -1.79 3.68
N SER A 97 -20.58 -0.63 3.09
CA SER A 97 -21.64 0.22 2.53
C SER A 97 -21.41 0.43 1.04
N LEU A 98 -22.52 0.38 0.27
CA LEU A 98 -22.48 0.74 -1.14
C LEU A 98 -22.55 2.27 -1.27
N THR A 99 -21.69 2.83 -2.13
CA THR A 99 -21.60 4.28 -2.36
C THR A 99 -22.43 4.76 -3.53
N GLY A 100 -23.03 3.82 -4.31
CA GLY A 100 -23.70 4.12 -5.57
C GLY A 100 -22.76 4.16 -6.79
N GLY A 101 -21.46 3.96 -6.60
CA GLY A 101 -20.51 3.83 -7.70
C GLY A 101 -20.79 2.60 -8.57
N THR A 102 -20.61 2.77 -9.89
CA THR A 102 -20.83 1.71 -10.89
C THR A 102 -19.50 1.04 -11.24
N ILE A 103 -19.55 -0.13 -11.91
CA ILE A 103 -18.33 -0.76 -12.45
C ILE A 103 -17.57 0.16 -13.41
N ILE A 104 -18.29 0.98 -14.18
CA ILE A 104 -17.68 1.95 -15.09
C ILE A 104 -16.89 3.00 -14.30
N SER A 105 -17.45 3.54 -13.20
CA SER A 105 -16.72 4.49 -12.35
C SER A 105 -15.52 3.86 -11.67
N VAL A 106 -15.59 2.59 -11.25
CA VAL A 106 -14.44 1.84 -10.72
C VAL A 106 -13.34 1.74 -11.78
N LEU A 107 -13.67 1.29 -13.00
CA LEU A 107 -12.71 1.16 -14.10
C LEU A 107 -12.11 2.52 -14.51
N ALA A 108 -12.92 3.58 -14.56
CA ALA A 108 -12.46 4.94 -14.87
C ALA A 108 -11.52 5.50 -13.79
N TYR A 109 -11.63 5.05 -12.55
CA TYR A 109 -10.78 5.48 -11.44
C TYR A 109 -9.46 4.71 -11.34
N MET A 110 -9.36 3.50 -11.93
CA MET A 110 -8.14 2.68 -11.88
C MET A 110 -6.85 3.41 -12.32
N PRO A 111 -6.82 4.20 -13.41
CA PRO A 111 -5.62 4.93 -13.79
C PRO A 111 -5.12 5.88 -12.69
N TRP A 112 -6.03 6.48 -11.93
CA TRP A 112 -5.69 7.33 -10.80
C TRP A 112 -5.11 6.52 -9.64
N THR A 113 -5.71 5.39 -9.28
CA THR A 113 -5.21 4.54 -8.20
C THR A 113 -3.88 3.86 -8.51
N ILE A 114 -3.49 3.72 -9.79
CA ILE A 114 -2.11 3.33 -10.15
C ILE A 114 -1.12 4.32 -9.57
N LEU A 115 -1.36 5.63 -9.76
CA LEU A 115 -0.46 6.71 -9.34
C LEU A 115 -0.57 7.02 -7.85
N GLN A 116 -1.75 6.91 -7.28
CA GLN A 116 -2.05 7.29 -5.90
C GLN A 116 -1.73 6.18 -4.88
N GLY A 117 -1.82 4.91 -5.27
CA GLY A 117 -1.67 3.78 -4.37
C GLY A 117 -0.77 2.68 -4.93
N GLY A 118 -1.13 2.13 -6.09
CA GLY A 118 -0.47 0.94 -6.64
C GLY A 118 1.06 1.04 -6.74
N LEU A 119 1.60 2.16 -7.22
CA LEU A 119 3.04 2.33 -7.41
C LEU A 119 3.83 2.52 -6.11
N GLU A 120 3.17 2.75 -4.98
CA GLU A 120 3.80 2.74 -3.66
C GLU A 120 4.45 1.37 -3.36
N GLU A 121 3.86 0.28 -3.88
CA GLU A 121 4.34 -1.08 -3.63
C GLU A 121 5.75 -1.33 -4.21
N CYS A 122 6.18 -0.51 -5.17
CA CYS A 122 7.57 -0.49 -5.63
C CYS A 122 8.53 -0.17 -4.49
N GLY A 123 8.11 0.73 -3.60
CA GLY A 123 8.87 1.07 -2.41
C GLY A 123 8.75 0.05 -1.30
N TRP A 124 7.52 -0.24 -0.90
CA TRP A 124 7.24 -1.03 0.29
C TRP A 124 7.52 -2.51 0.08
N ARG A 125 7.08 -3.11 -1.04
CA ARG A 125 7.21 -4.56 -1.29
C ARG A 125 8.44 -4.91 -2.08
N TRP A 126 8.74 -4.18 -3.16
CA TRP A 126 9.88 -4.54 -3.99
C TRP A 126 11.22 -4.16 -3.38
N TYR A 127 11.32 -2.94 -2.77
CA TYR A 127 12.59 -2.47 -2.22
C TYR A 127 12.73 -2.74 -0.70
N LEU A 128 11.81 -2.23 0.14
CA LEU A 128 11.96 -2.24 1.59
C LEU A 128 11.84 -3.65 2.19
N GLN A 129 10.78 -4.39 1.85
CA GLN A 129 10.50 -5.71 2.45
C GLN A 129 11.69 -6.69 2.34
N PRO A 130 12.34 -6.91 1.18
CA PRO A 130 13.47 -7.83 1.08
C PRO A 130 14.75 -7.29 1.74
N LYS A 131 14.88 -5.99 1.96
CA LYS A 131 16.05 -5.38 2.61
C LYS A 131 15.99 -5.45 4.14
N ILE A 132 14.83 -5.65 4.74
CA ILE A 132 14.70 -5.87 6.18
C ILE A 132 15.10 -7.30 6.52
N ASN A 133 16.30 -7.45 7.08
CA ASN A 133 16.85 -8.75 7.48
C ASN A 133 16.34 -9.19 8.86
N ILE A 134 15.02 -9.43 8.95
CA ILE A 134 14.34 -9.97 10.13
C ILE A 134 13.69 -11.28 9.73
N LYS A 135 14.02 -12.38 10.45
CA LYS A 135 13.47 -13.72 10.17
C LYS A 135 11.96 -13.82 10.44
N SER A 136 11.49 -13.14 11.48
CA SER A 136 10.06 -13.13 11.81
C SER A 136 9.27 -12.32 10.78
N TYR A 137 8.41 -13.00 10.02
CA TYR A 137 7.47 -12.37 9.09
C TYR A 137 6.57 -11.36 9.80
N ILE A 138 6.04 -11.74 10.97
CA ILE A 138 5.15 -10.89 11.76
C ILE A 138 5.84 -9.57 12.14
N LEU A 139 7.05 -9.66 12.71
CA LEU A 139 7.77 -8.46 13.13
C LEU A 139 8.16 -7.59 11.92
N LYS A 140 8.56 -8.22 10.80
CA LYS A 140 8.88 -7.51 9.56
C LYS A 140 7.69 -6.74 9.04
N MET A 141 6.51 -7.35 8.94
CA MET A 141 5.29 -6.69 8.46
C MET A 141 4.83 -5.58 9.42
N PHE A 142 4.91 -5.83 10.72
CA PHE A 142 4.60 -4.81 11.72
C PHE A 142 5.48 -3.55 11.56
N LEU A 143 6.79 -3.70 11.38
CA LEU A 143 7.69 -2.57 11.16
C LEU A 143 7.39 -1.82 9.86
N ILE A 144 7.10 -2.55 8.77
CA ILE A 144 6.73 -1.93 7.49
C ILE A 144 5.41 -1.17 7.63
N SER A 145 4.43 -1.71 8.36
CA SER A 145 3.13 -1.04 8.56
C SER A 145 3.27 0.28 9.29
N ILE A 146 4.17 0.37 10.28
CA ILE A 146 4.46 1.63 10.97
C ILE A 146 5.04 2.66 9.99
N VAL A 147 6.04 2.27 9.19
CA VAL A 147 6.65 3.19 8.21
C VAL A 147 5.61 3.64 7.19
N TRP A 148 4.79 2.73 6.68
CA TRP A 148 3.76 3.03 5.70
C TRP A 148 2.66 3.95 6.29
N PHE A 149 2.24 3.71 7.52
CA PHE A 149 1.31 4.59 8.23
C PHE A 149 1.89 6.00 8.44
N LEU A 150 3.14 6.12 8.90
CA LEU A 150 3.80 7.41 9.10
C LEU A 150 3.92 8.20 7.78
N TRP A 151 4.11 7.49 6.67
CA TRP A 151 4.15 8.08 5.34
C TRP A 151 2.80 8.70 4.92
N HIS A 152 1.68 8.17 5.37
CA HIS A 152 0.36 8.73 5.08
C HIS A 152 0.03 9.98 5.89
N ILE A 153 0.69 10.23 7.02
CA ILE A 153 0.35 11.37 7.90
C ILE A 153 0.35 12.71 7.16
N PRO A 154 1.38 13.08 6.35
CA PRO A 154 1.36 14.31 5.58
C PRO A 154 0.21 14.39 4.57
N ILE A 155 -0.18 13.26 3.98
CA ILE A 155 -1.27 13.15 3.00
C ILE A 155 -2.61 13.47 3.67
N TYR A 156 -2.90 12.85 4.81
CA TYR A 156 -4.16 13.06 5.54
C TYR A 156 -4.27 14.40 6.26
N ARG A 157 -3.20 15.18 6.31
CA ARG A 157 -3.23 16.57 6.79
C ARG A 157 -3.69 17.56 5.73
N LEU A 158 -3.80 17.16 4.47
CA LEU A 158 -4.30 18.01 3.39
C LEU A 158 -5.81 18.19 3.54
N PRO A 159 -6.33 19.43 3.65
CA PRO A 159 -7.74 19.69 3.96
C PRO A 159 -8.73 19.13 2.92
N TRP A 160 -8.27 18.96 1.69
CA TRP A 160 -9.05 18.45 0.56
C TRP A 160 -8.94 16.93 0.36
N ILE A 161 -8.20 16.24 1.21
CA ILE A 161 -8.18 14.76 1.22
C ILE A 161 -9.21 14.28 2.22
N THR A 162 -10.30 13.72 1.70
CA THR A 162 -11.41 13.17 2.48
C THR A 162 -11.40 11.65 2.55
N ALA A 163 -10.44 11.02 1.89
CA ALA A 163 -10.34 9.57 1.85
C ALA A 163 -9.92 8.99 3.21
N GLY A 164 -10.61 7.94 3.60
CA GLY A 164 -10.28 7.16 4.79
C GLY A 164 -11.03 7.60 6.04
N SER A 165 -10.69 6.97 7.15
CA SER A 165 -11.26 7.30 8.46
C SER A 165 -10.56 8.52 9.06
N ASN A 166 -11.31 9.48 9.57
CA ASN A 166 -10.76 10.55 10.41
C ASN A 166 -10.15 10.03 11.73
N ASN A 167 -10.19 8.71 11.93
CA ASN A 167 -9.62 8.02 13.07
C ASN A 167 -8.31 7.34 12.67
N TYR A 168 -7.19 7.90 13.10
CA TYR A 168 -5.84 7.38 12.82
C TYR A 168 -5.64 5.93 13.30
N LEU A 169 -6.30 5.50 14.37
CA LEU A 169 -6.19 4.12 14.86
C LEU A 169 -6.85 3.14 13.88
N ILE A 170 -8.07 3.45 13.43
CA ILE A 170 -8.78 2.63 12.45
C ILE A 170 -7.99 2.57 11.15
N PHE A 171 -7.49 3.71 10.71
CA PHE A 171 -6.68 3.78 9.50
C PHE A 171 -5.38 2.96 9.62
N TYR A 172 -4.68 3.06 10.77
CA TYR A 172 -3.51 2.22 11.02
C TYR A 172 -3.84 0.73 10.99
N LEU A 173 -4.96 0.31 11.57
CA LEU A 173 -5.38 -1.09 11.52
C LEU A 173 -5.60 -1.57 10.09
N MET A 174 -6.24 -0.77 9.23
CA MET A 174 -6.41 -1.12 7.81
C MET A 174 -5.07 -1.22 7.07
N ILE A 175 -4.14 -0.29 7.30
CA ILE A 175 -2.76 -0.36 6.80
C ILE A 175 -2.05 -1.62 7.30
N LEU A 176 -2.23 -1.99 8.56
CA LEU A 176 -1.62 -3.18 9.14
C LEU A 176 -2.10 -4.44 8.43
N GLY A 177 -3.41 -4.63 8.27
CA GLY A 177 -3.98 -5.77 7.55
C GLY A 177 -3.47 -5.87 6.10
N ASN A 178 -3.59 -4.78 5.35
CA ASN A 178 -3.09 -4.70 3.97
C ASN A 178 -1.56 -4.95 3.90
N THR A 179 -0.79 -4.49 4.91
CA THR A 179 0.65 -4.75 4.98
C THR A 179 0.93 -6.24 5.03
N PHE A 180 0.21 -7.00 5.83
CA PHE A 180 0.37 -8.45 5.93
C PHE A 180 -0.03 -9.14 4.63
N MET A 181 -1.19 -8.81 4.06
CA MET A 181 -1.66 -9.43 2.82
C MET A 181 -0.72 -9.15 1.64
N PHE A 182 -0.34 -7.90 1.41
CA PHE A 182 0.58 -7.55 0.32
C PHE A 182 1.99 -8.11 0.57
N GLY A 183 2.40 -8.19 1.83
CA GLY A 183 3.64 -8.86 2.23
C GLY A 183 3.63 -10.35 1.85
N ALA A 184 2.53 -11.06 2.06
CA ALA A 184 2.39 -12.46 1.68
C ALA A 184 2.38 -12.63 0.15
N ILE A 185 1.72 -11.74 -0.60
CA ILE A 185 1.78 -11.73 -2.07
C ILE A 185 3.23 -11.58 -2.54
N LYS A 186 3.98 -10.64 -1.95
CA LYS A 186 5.40 -10.41 -2.28
C LYS A 186 6.25 -11.63 -2.06
N GLU A 187 5.99 -12.43 -1.04
CA GLU A 187 6.73 -13.68 -0.82
C GLU A 187 6.59 -14.67 -1.99
N TYR A 188 5.53 -14.60 -2.80
CA TYR A 188 5.32 -15.41 -4.00
C TYR A 188 5.69 -14.70 -5.30
N SER A 189 6.09 -13.42 -5.25
CA SER A 189 6.37 -12.58 -6.40
C SER A 189 7.87 -12.31 -6.55
N LYS A 190 8.37 -12.29 -7.79
CA LYS A 190 9.73 -11.83 -8.11
C LYS A 190 9.77 -10.31 -8.23
N GLY A 191 8.91 -9.75 -9.04
CA GLY A 191 8.70 -8.31 -9.16
C GLY A 191 7.70 -7.76 -8.14
N VAL A 192 6.90 -6.77 -8.55
CA VAL A 192 5.92 -6.10 -7.68
C VAL A 192 4.51 -6.12 -8.25
N LEU A 193 4.35 -6.48 -9.52
CA LEU A 193 3.09 -6.32 -10.24
C LEU A 193 1.86 -6.93 -9.52
N PRO A 194 1.92 -8.15 -8.92
CA PRO A 194 0.78 -8.67 -8.17
C PRO A 194 0.38 -7.82 -6.95
N CYS A 195 1.35 -7.23 -6.24
CA CYS A 195 1.06 -6.32 -5.13
C CYS A 195 0.41 -5.02 -5.62
N VAL A 196 0.92 -4.46 -6.72
CA VAL A 196 0.35 -3.27 -7.39
C VAL A 196 -1.10 -3.52 -7.78
N ILE A 197 -1.40 -4.67 -8.39
CA ILE A 197 -2.76 -5.05 -8.79
C ILE A 197 -3.68 -5.15 -7.57
N ALA A 198 -3.24 -5.80 -6.48
CA ALA A 198 -4.04 -5.91 -5.26
C ALA A 198 -4.39 -4.53 -4.69
N HIS A 199 -3.41 -3.63 -4.61
CA HIS A 199 -3.60 -2.27 -4.10
C HIS A 199 -4.56 -1.46 -4.97
N ILE A 200 -4.34 -1.43 -6.30
CA ILE A 200 -5.23 -0.74 -7.25
C ILE A 200 -6.66 -1.24 -7.10
N LEU A 201 -6.87 -2.54 -6.97
CA LEU A 201 -8.22 -3.12 -6.86
C LEU A 201 -8.89 -2.71 -5.55
N ILE A 202 -8.16 -2.71 -4.41
CA ILE A 202 -8.71 -2.25 -3.13
C ILE A 202 -9.14 -0.79 -3.23
N ASP A 203 -8.28 0.07 -3.72
CA ASP A 203 -8.56 1.51 -3.80
C ASP A 203 -9.63 1.85 -4.84
N SER A 204 -9.62 1.17 -5.99
CA SER A 204 -10.62 1.44 -7.04
C SER A 204 -12.02 0.97 -6.64
N LEU A 205 -12.13 -0.17 -5.97
CA LEU A 205 -13.40 -0.68 -5.48
C LEU A 205 -14.01 0.19 -4.39
N ALA A 206 -13.20 1.00 -3.69
CA ALA A 206 -13.70 1.96 -2.70
C ALA A 206 -14.67 3.00 -3.29
N ILE A 207 -14.62 3.23 -4.62
CA ILE A 207 -15.61 4.06 -5.34
C ILE A 207 -17.03 3.46 -5.28
N ALA A 208 -17.15 2.14 -5.22
CA ALA A 208 -18.44 1.44 -5.20
C ALA A 208 -18.77 0.86 -3.82
N MET A 209 -17.76 0.54 -3.02
CA MET A 209 -17.92 -0.17 -1.76
C MET A 209 -16.97 0.40 -0.71
N LEU A 210 -17.49 0.97 0.36
CA LEU A 210 -16.68 1.48 1.48
C LEU A 210 -16.76 0.54 2.68
N VAL A 211 -15.57 0.16 3.18
CA VAL A 211 -15.45 -0.53 4.46
C VAL A 211 -15.71 0.47 5.58
N GLY A 212 -16.63 0.12 6.47
CA GLY A 212 -17.06 0.98 7.57
C GLY A 212 -15.99 1.13 8.65
N SER A 213 -16.17 2.13 9.53
CA SER A 213 -15.22 2.50 10.58
C SER A 213 -15.51 1.88 11.97
N ASN A 214 -16.25 0.77 12.03
CA ASN A 214 -16.47 0.07 13.29
C ASN A 214 -15.19 -0.62 13.74
N ILE A 215 -14.60 -0.17 14.85
CA ILE A 215 -13.28 -0.62 15.32
C ILE A 215 -13.21 -2.12 15.64
N VAL A 216 -14.29 -2.69 16.17
CA VAL A 216 -14.33 -4.14 16.48
C VAL A 216 -14.31 -4.95 15.19
N LYS A 217 -15.15 -4.57 14.21
CA LYS A 217 -15.23 -5.26 12.92
C LYS A 217 -13.92 -5.11 12.12
N ILE A 218 -13.30 -3.94 12.15
CA ILE A 218 -11.96 -3.73 11.56
C ILE A 218 -10.92 -4.58 12.27
N GLY A 219 -10.92 -4.65 13.61
CA GLY A 219 -10.03 -5.52 14.37
C GLY A 219 -10.15 -6.99 13.99
N ILE A 220 -11.37 -7.48 13.78
CA ILE A 220 -11.64 -8.86 13.32
C ILE A 220 -11.09 -9.07 11.89
N LEU A 221 -11.37 -8.14 10.97
CA LEU A 221 -10.84 -8.18 9.60
C LEU A 221 -9.32 -8.30 9.61
N VAL A 222 -8.64 -7.40 10.33
CA VAL A 222 -7.18 -7.34 10.42
C VAL A 222 -6.60 -8.60 11.05
N ALA A 223 -7.22 -9.12 12.12
CA ALA A 223 -6.79 -10.38 12.73
C ALA A 223 -6.89 -11.54 11.73
N PHE A 224 -7.93 -11.57 10.92
CA PHE A 224 -8.14 -12.57 9.87
C PHE A 224 -7.09 -12.44 8.75
N GLU A 225 -6.83 -11.24 8.27
CA GLU A 225 -5.79 -10.95 7.28
C GLU A 225 -4.40 -11.35 7.76
N ILE A 226 -4.06 -11.03 9.01
CA ILE A 226 -2.78 -11.44 9.63
C ILE A 226 -2.69 -12.97 9.70
N ALA A 227 -3.73 -13.64 10.20
CA ALA A 227 -3.73 -15.09 10.36
C ALA A 227 -3.54 -15.79 9.00
N ILE A 228 -4.30 -15.41 7.99
CA ILE A 228 -4.19 -15.96 6.63
C ILE A 228 -2.80 -15.70 6.05
N SER A 229 -2.29 -14.48 6.13
CA SER A 229 -0.97 -14.12 5.60
C SER A 229 0.14 -14.94 6.24
N VAL A 230 0.09 -15.14 7.56
CA VAL A 230 1.04 -15.98 8.29
C VAL A 230 0.94 -17.45 7.83
N CYS A 231 -0.27 -17.97 7.65
CA CYS A 231 -0.48 -19.33 7.15
C CYS A 231 0.09 -19.51 5.73
N ILE A 232 -0.16 -18.56 4.83
CA ILE A 232 0.34 -18.57 3.45
C ILE A 232 1.87 -18.59 3.44
N VAL A 233 2.52 -17.72 4.22
CA VAL A 233 3.99 -17.63 4.27
C VAL A 233 4.61 -18.88 4.90
N LYS A 234 4.00 -19.42 5.97
CA LYS A 234 4.44 -20.70 6.57
C LYS A 234 4.32 -21.88 5.60
N ALA A 235 3.25 -21.94 4.82
CA ALA A 235 3.05 -22.99 3.82
C ALA A 235 4.11 -22.93 2.71
N ARG A 236 4.52 -21.71 2.29
CA ARG A 236 5.61 -21.54 1.33
C ARG A 236 6.95 -22.04 1.86
N ASN A 237 7.27 -21.71 3.10
CA ASN A 237 8.57 -22.04 3.71
C ASN A 237 8.74 -23.54 4.04
N ARG A 238 7.68 -24.34 3.91
CA ARG A 238 7.72 -25.81 4.08
C ARG A 238 8.01 -26.56 2.77
N LYS A 239 7.96 -25.86 1.64
CA LYS A 239 8.31 -26.38 0.30
C LYS A 239 9.75 -26.07 -0.05
#